data_41429ce13d598dba20c9d8f1df8f26b7
#
_entry.id   41429ce13d598dba20c9d8f1df8f26b7
#
_cell.length_a   1.000
_cell.length_b   1.000
_cell.length_c   1.000
_cell.angle_alpha   90.00
_cell.angle_beta   90.00
_cell.angle_gamma   90.00
#
_symmetry.space_group_name_H-M   'P 1'
#
loop_
_entity.id
_entity.type
_entity.pdbx_description
1 polymer ?
#
loop_
_entity_poly.entity_id
_entity_poly.type
_entity_poly.pdbx_seq_one_letter_code
_entity_poly.pdbx_strand_id
1 'polypeptide(L)'
;TKLALESAAALANLIHEKPTLQEALSTYEDDRRLEVLRLQSAARNSLEWFEQVERYLELDPVQLNYSMLTRSQRISHENLRERDPEWLGSAERWFMDQAGLPAEAPLRAPMFTPFKMRDMQLKNRIVVSPMAQYKATDGIPDDWHLIHYGERAKGGAGLVYTEMTCVSAEGRITPGCPGLYASEHEAGWLRLTKFVHTQTDAKICCQIGHSGRKGSTNIGWEGMDAPLASGNWGTMSASAIAWSKDNATPREISQAEMDQVKAEFVTATQMADRAGFDMIELHAAHGYLVSSFISPVSNTRTDAYGGSLENRMRWPLEVFAAMRDAWPANKPMSVRISANDWVGEDGVTPHEAILIAKMFANAGADLIDVSAGQTTVDGQPVYGRMFQTPFSDLIRNEAGLRTMAVGNIYEADHANSILMAGRADLVAVGRPHL
;
A
#
# COMPACT_ATOMS: atom_id res chain seq x y z
N THR A 1 -1.38 31.53 18.28
CA THR A 1 -1.07 32.46 19.38
C THR A 1 -0.40 31.75 20.55
N LYS A 2 -0.95 30.65 21.08
CA LYS A 2 -0.33 29.90 22.20
C LYS A 2 1.08 29.45 21.86
N LEU A 3 1.28 28.78 20.69
CA LEU A 3 2.60 28.31 20.24
C LEU A 3 3.63 29.44 20.17
N ALA A 4 3.24 30.61 19.65
CA ALA A 4 4.14 31.76 19.56
C ALA A 4 4.56 32.30 20.96
N LEU A 5 3.62 32.35 21.92
CA LEU A 5 3.91 32.75 23.29
C LEU A 5 4.85 31.75 23.99
N GLU A 6 4.59 30.46 23.88
CA GLU A 6 5.45 29.44 24.46
C GLU A 6 6.86 29.46 23.84
N SER A 7 6.95 29.65 22.53
CA SER A 7 8.23 29.75 21.82
C SER A 7 9.01 30.98 22.22
N ALA A 8 8.35 32.15 22.36
CA ALA A 8 8.97 33.37 22.82
C ALA A 8 9.48 33.26 24.28
N ALA A 9 8.68 32.66 25.16
CA ALA A 9 9.09 32.43 26.56
C ALA A 9 10.28 31.49 26.66
N ALA A 10 10.26 30.35 25.90
CA ALA A 10 11.37 29.40 25.86
C ALA A 10 12.67 30.07 25.38
N LEU A 11 12.60 30.83 24.28
CA LEU A 11 13.77 31.55 23.75
C LEU A 11 14.30 32.58 24.75
N ALA A 12 13.44 33.38 25.38
CA ALA A 12 13.83 34.35 26.38
C ALA A 12 14.56 33.70 27.56
N ASN A 13 14.04 32.59 28.08
CA ASN A 13 14.69 31.86 29.17
C ASN A 13 16.07 31.35 28.76
N LEU A 14 16.18 30.71 27.57
CA LEU A 14 17.47 30.18 27.09
C LEU A 14 18.53 31.26 26.86
N ILE A 15 18.14 32.48 26.41
CA ILE A 15 19.06 33.62 26.30
C ILE A 15 19.62 34.02 27.65
N HIS A 16 18.84 33.89 28.72
CA HIS A 16 19.33 34.18 30.09
C HIS A 16 20.15 33.03 30.70
N GLU A 17 19.87 31.79 30.33
CA GLU A 17 20.50 30.62 30.93
C GLU A 17 21.81 30.19 30.22
N LYS A 18 21.93 30.45 28.92
CA LYS A 18 23.08 29.96 28.13
C LYS A 18 24.19 31.00 28.07
N PRO A 19 25.48 30.54 28.07
CA PRO A 19 26.64 31.45 28.03
C PRO A 19 26.71 32.31 26.77
N THR A 20 26.19 31.79 25.63
CA THR A 20 26.23 32.49 24.34
C THR A 20 24.88 32.45 23.65
N LEU A 21 24.63 33.46 22.82
CA LEU A 21 23.42 33.52 21.99
C LEU A 21 23.35 32.30 21.02
N GLN A 22 24.49 31.87 20.49
CA GLN A 22 24.54 30.70 19.58
C GLN A 22 24.08 29.41 20.27
N GLU A 23 24.54 29.18 21.51
CA GLU A 23 24.10 28.01 22.30
C GLU A 23 22.61 28.12 22.67
N ALA A 24 22.12 29.31 23.02
CA ALA A 24 20.71 29.54 23.30
C ALA A 24 19.82 29.21 22.07
N LEU A 25 20.21 29.68 20.89
CA LEU A 25 19.49 29.44 19.65
C LEU A 25 19.51 27.93 19.24
N SER A 26 20.68 27.29 19.35
CA SER A 26 20.78 25.85 19.04
C SER A 26 19.92 25.00 19.99
N THR A 27 20.01 25.26 21.30
CA THR A 27 19.18 24.56 22.29
C THR A 27 17.68 24.82 22.06
N TYR A 28 17.30 26.07 21.73
CA TYR A 28 15.92 26.41 21.41
C TYR A 28 15.38 25.61 20.21
N GLU A 29 16.17 25.51 19.15
CA GLU A 29 15.77 24.75 17.98
C GLU A 29 15.59 23.26 18.31
N ASP A 30 16.55 22.65 19.01
CA ASP A 30 16.50 21.24 19.39
C ASP A 30 15.29 20.93 20.29
N ASP A 31 15.05 21.76 21.31
CA ASP A 31 13.97 21.55 22.28
C ASP A 31 12.58 21.79 21.70
N ARG A 32 12.42 22.79 20.82
CA ARG A 32 11.10 23.23 20.34
C ARG A 32 10.69 22.65 19.00
N ARG A 33 11.66 22.25 18.18
CA ARG A 33 11.43 21.83 16.78
C ARG A 33 10.35 20.75 16.65
N LEU A 34 10.45 19.71 17.45
CA LEU A 34 9.53 18.58 17.33
C LEU A 34 8.09 18.96 17.69
N GLU A 35 7.90 19.73 18.77
CA GLU A 35 6.59 20.18 19.22
C GLU A 35 5.95 21.15 18.23
N VAL A 36 6.74 22.10 17.73
CA VAL A 36 6.30 23.07 16.72
C VAL A 36 5.86 22.36 15.44
N LEU A 37 6.67 21.43 14.94
CA LEU A 37 6.34 20.63 13.74
C LEU A 37 5.07 19.81 13.93
N ARG A 38 4.86 19.20 15.10
CA ARG A 38 3.63 18.45 15.42
C ARG A 38 2.38 19.34 15.38
N LEU A 39 2.47 20.55 15.92
CA LEU A 39 1.35 21.50 15.94
C LEU A 39 1.08 22.07 14.55
N GLN A 40 2.13 22.38 13.80
CA GLN A 40 2.01 22.83 12.41
C GLN A 40 1.41 21.75 11.50
N SER A 41 1.84 20.51 11.65
CA SER A 41 1.27 19.36 10.91
C SER A 41 -0.22 19.19 11.21
N ALA A 42 -0.62 19.27 12.48
CA ALA A 42 -2.02 19.18 12.86
C ALA A 42 -2.87 20.32 12.31
N ALA A 43 -2.32 21.53 12.31
CA ALA A 43 -2.99 22.70 11.73
C ALA A 43 -3.13 22.57 10.21
N ARG A 44 -2.07 22.10 9.52
CA ARG A 44 -2.10 21.81 8.08
C ARG A 44 -3.15 20.77 7.75
N ASN A 45 -3.14 19.61 8.41
CA ASN A 45 -4.13 18.55 8.18
C ASN A 45 -5.56 19.08 8.34
N SER A 46 -5.81 19.92 9.35
CA SER A 46 -7.10 20.53 9.58
C SER A 46 -7.48 21.54 8.49
N LEU A 47 -6.52 22.33 8.00
CA LEU A 47 -6.73 23.28 6.92
C LEU A 47 -7.05 22.54 5.60
N GLU A 48 -6.23 21.60 5.23
CA GLU A 48 -6.42 20.77 4.02
C GLU A 48 -7.77 20.05 4.02
N TRP A 49 -8.23 19.58 5.19
CA TRP A 49 -9.56 18.97 5.31
C TRP A 49 -10.68 19.98 5.00
N PHE A 50 -10.59 21.21 5.50
CA PHE A 50 -11.60 22.26 5.22
C PHE A 50 -11.53 22.76 3.78
N GLU A 51 -10.32 22.90 3.20
CA GLU A 51 -10.15 23.29 1.80
C GLU A 51 -10.75 22.26 0.83
N GLN A 52 -10.82 20.99 1.27
CA GLN A 52 -11.32 19.88 0.47
C GLN A 52 -12.63 19.30 1.05
N VAL A 53 -13.40 20.10 1.79
CA VAL A 53 -14.60 19.62 2.49
C VAL A 53 -15.64 19.01 1.52
N GLU A 54 -15.71 19.50 0.30
CA GLU A 54 -16.59 18.96 -0.75
C GLU A 54 -16.42 17.45 -0.98
N ARG A 55 -15.19 16.96 -0.83
CA ARG A 55 -14.86 15.52 -0.91
C ARG A 55 -15.66 14.67 0.09
N TYR A 56 -16.04 15.23 1.21
CA TYR A 56 -16.64 14.51 2.33
C TYR A 56 -18.15 14.71 2.45
N LEU A 57 -18.77 15.56 1.63
CA LEU A 57 -20.19 15.88 1.73
C LEU A 57 -21.11 14.69 1.42
N GLU A 58 -20.61 13.72 0.65
CA GLU A 58 -21.37 12.49 0.34
C GLU A 58 -21.23 11.40 1.44
N LEU A 59 -20.42 11.62 2.47
CA LEU A 59 -20.33 10.71 3.60
C LEU A 59 -21.60 10.76 4.43
N ASP A 60 -21.98 9.60 5.03
CA ASP A 60 -23.04 9.58 6.03
C ASP A 60 -22.77 10.60 7.15
N PRO A 61 -23.79 11.27 7.70
CA PRO A 61 -23.61 12.29 8.74
C PRO A 61 -22.78 11.84 9.95
N VAL A 62 -22.87 10.58 10.37
CA VAL A 62 -22.05 10.03 11.46
C VAL A 62 -20.58 9.99 11.06
N GLN A 63 -20.29 9.51 9.85
CA GLN A 63 -18.93 9.40 9.33
C GLN A 63 -18.32 10.77 9.04
N LEU A 64 -19.11 11.71 8.47
CA LEU A 64 -18.69 13.09 8.23
C LEU A 64 -18.32 13.77 9.55
N ASN A 65 -19.15 13.64 10.59
CA ASN A 65 -18.88 14.20 11.91
C ASN A 65 -17.61 13.61 12.52
N TYR A 66 -17.43 12.29 12.43
CA TYR A 66 -16.20 11.63 12.88
C TYR A 66 -14.96 12.12 12.13
N SER A 67 -15.04 12.23 10.79
CA SER A 67 -13.96 12.75 9.95
C SER A 67 -13.58 14.18 10.34
N MET A 68 -14.60 15.03 10.56
CA MET A 68 -14.39 16.41 11.02
C MET A 68 -13.73 16.47 12.40
N LEU A 69 -14.14 15.67 13.36
CA LEU A 69 -13.55 15.62 14.70
C LEU A 69 -12.09 15.16 14.70
N THR A 70 -11.74 14.23 13.83
CA THR A 70 -10.39 13.64 13.73
C THR A 70 -9.51 14.26 12.66
N ARG A 71 -9.97 15.28 11.92
CA ARG A 71 -9.30 15.90 10.75
C ARG A 71 -7.86 16.33 11.00
N SER A 72 -7.54 16.78 12.19
CA SER A 72 -6.18 17.22 12.56
C SER A 72 -5.22 16.05 12.83
N GLN A 73 -5.71 14.81 12.90
CA GLN A 73 -4.98 13.61 13.30
C GLN A 73 -4.34 13.68 14.70
N ARG A 74 -4.74 14.67 15.50
CA ARG A 74 -4.36 14.76 16.93
C ARG A 74 -5.40 14.15 17.86
N ILE A 75 -6.65 14.14 17.42
CA ILE A 75 -7.74 13.47 18.11
C ILE A 75 -7.93 12.15 17.38
N SER A 76 -7.74 11.09 18.11
CA SER A 76 -7.83 9.72 17.65
C SER A 76 -9.13 9.07 18.10
N HIS A 77 -9.35 7.83 17.72
CA HIS A 77 -10.51 7.04 18.08
C HIS A 77 -10.65 6.90 19.61
N GLU A 78 -9.55 6.51 20.27
CA GLU A 78 -9.56 6.34 21.73
C GLU A 78 -9.62 7.68 22.50
N ASN A 79 -9.06 8.77 21.94
CA ASN A 79 -9.27 10.07 22.55
C ASN A 79 -10.74 10.53 22.51
N LEU A 80 -11.50 10.13 21.48
CA LEU A 80 -12.94 10.38 21.44
C LEU A 80 -13.67 9.52 22.48
N ARG A 81 -13.25 8.29 22.70
CA ARG A 81 -13.80 7.41 23.73
C ARG A 81 -13.63 8.01 25.14
N GLU A 82 -12.47 8.58 25.42
CA GLU A 82 -12.22 9.24 26.71
C GLU A 82 -13.08 10.51 26.91
N ARG A 83 -13.39 11.23 25.81
CA ARG A 83 -14.11 12.50 25.86
C ARG A 83 -15.63 12.34 25.84
N ASP A 84 -16.11 11.41 25.03
CA ASP A 84 -17.53 11.15 24.83
C ASP A 84 -17.74 9.68 24.43
N PRO A 85 -17.73 8.77 25.42
CA PRO A 85 -17.88 7.34 25.17
C PRO A 85 -19.27 6.96 24.62
N GLU A 86 -20.31 7.73 24.93
CA GLU A 86 -21.67 7.48 24.45
C GLU A 86 -21.78 7.78 22.96
N TRP A 87 -21.27 8.93 22.56
CA TRP A 87 -21.26 9.31 21.15
C TRP A 87 -20.39 8.33 20.33
N LEU A 88 -19.17 8.03 20.78
CA LEU A 88 -18.31 7.09 20.07
C LEU A 88 -18.96 5.70 19.98
N GLY A 89 -19.56 5.22 21.06
CA GLY A 89 -20.27 3.94 21.05
C GLY A 89 -21.42 3.91 20.03
N SER A 90 -22.15 5.03 19.87
CA SER A 90 -23.19 5.16 18.85
C SER A 90 -22.62 5.15 17.43
N ALA A 91 -21.48 5.80 17.21
CA ALA A 91 -20.77 5.81 15.94
C ALA A 91 -20.19 4.43 15.57
N GLU A 92 -19.62 3.71 16.55
CA GLU A 92 -19.19 2.30 16.34
C GLU A 92 -20.39 1.40 16.01
N ARG A 93 -21.53 1.61 16.67
CA ARG A 93 -22.77 0.86 16.38
C ARG A 93 -23.24 1.11 14.94
N TRP A 94 -23.22 2.37 14.51
CA TRP A 94 -23.52 2.73 13.12
C TRP A 94 -22.56 2.02 12.15
N PHE A 95 -21.24 1.99 12.44
CA PHE A 95 -20.26 1.35 11.57
C PHE A 95 -20.46 -0.18 11.50
N MET A 96 -20.84 -0.80 12.62
CA MET A 96 -21.19 -2.23 12.67
C MET A 96 -22.44 -2.54 11.84
N ASP A 97 -23.45 -1.66 11.87
CA ASP A 97 -24.68 -1.77 11.06
C ASP A 97 -24.33 -1.69 9.56
N GLN A 98 -23.51 -0.72 9.16
CA GLN A 98 -23.01 -0.62 7.78
C GLN A 98 -22.20 -1.87 7.36
N ALA A 99 -21.55 -2.54 8.29
CA ALA A 99 -20.84 -3.80 8.05
C ALA A 99 -21.78 -5.04 8.05
N GLY A 100 -23.09 -4.85 8.23
CA GLY A 100 -24.10 -5.91 8.24
C GLY A 100 -24.12 -6.77 9.51
N LEU A 101 -23.62 -6.26 10.63
CA LEU A 101 -23.69 -6.97 11.91
C LEU A 101 -25.06 -6.76 12.57
N PRO A 102 -25.59 -7.79 13.29
CA PRO A 102 -26.84 -7.67 14.03
C PRO A 102 -26.80 -6.55 15.07
N ALA A 103 -27.93 -5.88 15.30
CA ALA A 103 -28.05 -4.80 16.27
C ALA A 103 -27.71 -5.20 17.70
N GLU A 104 -27.96 -6.46 18.05
CA GLU A 104 -27.66 -7.06 19.35
C GLU A 104 -26.20 -7.56 19.49
N ALA A 105 -25.42 -7.53 18.42
CA ALA A 105 -24.02 -7.96 18.49
C ALA A 105 -23.22 -7.10 19.47
N PRO A 106 -22.29 -7.67 20.24
CA PRO A 106 -21.41 -6.90 21.12
C PRO A 106 -20.68 -5.79 20.36
N LEU A 107 -20.57 -4.61 20.96
CA LEU A 107 -19.88 -3.48 20.37
C LEU A 107 -18.43 -3.83 20.00
N ARG A 108 -18.01 -3.44 18.82
CA ARG A 108 -16.67 -3.70 18.27
C ARG A 108 -16.09 -2.44 17.66
N ALA A 109 -14.79 -2.26 17.82
CA ALA A 109 -14.06 -1.23 17.10
C ALA A 109 -14.11 -1.47 15.57
N PRO A 110 -14.07 -0.43 14.74
CA PRO A 110 -14.18 -0.52 13.28
C PRO A 110 -13.28 -1.58 12.65
N MET A 111 -12.04 -1.71 13.11
CA MET A 111 -11.07 -2.68 12.58
C MET A 111 -11.52 -4.15 12.73
N PHE A 112 -12.39 -4.45 13.68
CA PHE A 112 -12.90 -5.81 13.95
C PHE A 112 -14.26 -6.08 13.30
N THR A 113 -14.75 -5.21 12.44
CA THR A 113 -15.96 -5.45 11.67
C THR A 113 -15.66 -6.24 10.39
N PRO A 114 -16.58 -7.09 9.93
CA PRO A 114 -16.39 -7.85 8.70
C PRO A 114 -16.34 -6.95 7.46
N PHE A 115 -15.76 -7.49 6.38
CA PHE A 115 -15.74 -6.83 5.08
C PHE A 115 -15.91 -7.84 3.95
N LYS A 116 -16.76 -7.53 2.98
CA LYS A 116 -17.07 -8.45 1.88
C LYS A 116 -16.63 -7.87 0.54
N MET A 117 -15.93 -8.69 -0.26
CA MET A 117 -15.60 -8.42 -1.66
C MET A 117 -16.00 -9.64 -2.49
N ARG A 118 -16.90 -9.47 -3.44
CA ARG A 118 -17.53 -10.59 -4.19
C ARG A 118 -18.04 -11.66 -3.19
N ASP A 119 -17.60 -12.93 -3.33
CA ASP A 119 -17.98 -14.01 -2.40
C ASP A 119 -17.02 -14.15 -1.23
N MET A 120 -15.89 -13.43 -1.23
CA MET A 120 -14.94 -13.48 -0.11
C MET A 120 -15.40 -12.61 1.05
N GLN A 121 -15.57 -13.23 2.22
CA GLN A 121 -15.88 -12.56 3.49
C GLN A 121 -14.63 -12.54 4.37
N LEU A 122 -14.19 -11.35 4.78
CA LEU A 122 -13.17 -11.14 5.79
C LEU A 122 -13.82 -11.02 7.17
N LYS A 123 -13.21 -11.63 8.19
CA LYS A 123 -13.68 -11.53 9.58
C LYS A 123 -13.41 -10.18 10.24
N ASN A 124 -12.41 -9.45 9.73
CA ASN A 124 -12.03 -8.10 10.16
C ASN A 124 -11.32 -7.35 9.02
N ARG A 125 -10.98 -6.08 9.26
CA ARG A 125 -10.42 -5.17 8.25
C ARG A 125 -8.89 -5.01 8.33
N ILE A 126 -8.22 -5.84 9.14
CA ILE A 126 -6.76 -5.80 9.28
C ILE A 126 -6.12 -6.78 8.31
N VAL A 127 -5.20 -6.25 7.52
CA VAL A 127 -4.49 -6.96 6.46
C VAL A 127 -3.00 -7.03 6.79
N VAL A 128 -2.39 -8.18 6.58
CA VAL A 128 -0.93 -8.31 6.57
C VAL A 128 -0.42 -7.81 5.22
N SER A 129 0.31 -6.69 5.24
CA SER A 129 0.89 -6.09 4.03
C SER A 129 1.88 -7.05 3.35
N PRO A 130 2.00 -7.03 2.01
CA PRO A 130 3.08 -7.73 1.30
C PRO A 130 4.45 -7.30 1.85
N MET A 131 5.25 -8.26 2.29
CA MET A 131 6.58 -8.01 2.89
C MET A 131 7.56 -9.04 2.37
N ALA A 132 8.52 -8.61 1.55
CA ALA A 132 9.56 -9.47 0.97
C ALA A 132 10.35 -10.20 2.06
N GLN A 133 10.44 -11.52 1.95
CA GLN A 133 11.18 -12.39 2.85
C GLN A 133 12.53 -12.80 2.25
N TYR A 134 12.61 -12.90 0.93
CA TYR A 134 13.81 -13.33 0.20
C TYR A 134 14.38 -14.66 0.72
N LYS A 135 13.51 -15.62 1.03
CA LYS A 135 13.88 -16.94 1.59
C LYS A 135 13.55 -18.13 0.69
N ALA A 136 12.99 -17.87 -0.49
CA ALA A 136 12.72 -18.95 -1.45
C ALA A 136 14.02 -19.47 -2.06
N THR A 137 14.05 -20.76 -2.33
CA THR A 137 15.11 -21.39 -3.12
C THR A 137 14.52 -21.76 -4.47
N ASP A 138 15.12 -21.24 -5.55
CA ASP A 138 14.64 -21.45 -6.93
C ASP A 138 13.14 -21.12 -7.11
N GLY A 139 12.66 -20.11 -6.37
CA GLY A 139 11.26 -19.68 -6.42
C GLY A 139 10.30 -20.51 -5.57
N ILE A 140 10.75 -21.57 -4.91
CA ILE A 140 9.89 -22.47 -4.13
C ILE A 140 9.67 -21.89 -2.73
N PRO A 141 8.40 -21.60 -2.31
CA PRO A 141 8.09 -21.25 -0.93
C PRO A 141 8.22 -22.49 -0.04
N ASP A 142 8.83 -22.32 1.12
CA ASP A 142 9.20 -23.39 2.05
C ASP A 142 8.60 -23.22 3.45
N ASP A 143 9.18 -23.86 4.46
CA ASP A 143 8.76 -23.78 5.86
C ASP A 143 8.87 -22.35 6.44
N TRP A 144 9.84 -21.55 5.97
CA TRP A 144 9.92 -20.15 6.37
C TRP A 144 8.64 -19.39 6.02
N HIS A 145 8.18 -19.56 4.78
CA HIS A 145 6.97 -18.92 4.28
C HIS A 145 5.72 -19.44 5.01
N LEU A 146 5.66 -20.77 5.26
CA LEU A 146 4.58 -21.36 6.04
C LEU A 146 4.49 -20.76 7.45
N ILE A 147 5.62 -20.62 8.15
CA ILE A 147 5.68 -20.01 9.47
C ILE A 147 5.31 -18.53 9.37
N HIS A 148 5.93 -17.79 8.45
CA HIS A 148 5.72 -16.36 8.30
C HIS A 148 4.25 -15.99 8.08
N TYR A 149 3.59 -16.60 7.11
CA TYR A 149 2.18 -16.31 6.81
C TYR A 149 1.22 -17.01 7.77
N GLY A 150 1.54 -18.23 8.17
CA GLY A 150 0.72 -19.03 9.07
C GLY A 150 0.58 -18.40 10.47
N GLU A 151 1.64 -17.86 11.05
CA GLU A 151 1.59 -17.19 12.34
C GLU A 151 0.72 -15.94 12.32
N ARG A 152 0.80 -15.14 11.25
CA ARG A 152 0.00 -13.93 11.09
C ARG A 152 -1.47 -14.25 10.87
N ALA A 153 -1.77 -15.30 10.12
CA ALA A 153 -3.12 -15.81 9.96
C ALA A 153 -3.71 -16.29 11.29
N LYS A 154 -2.92 -17.07 12.07
CA LYS A 154 -3.29 -17.51 13.44
C LYS A 154 -3.40 -16.33 14.41
N GLY A 155 -2.58 -15.31 14.26
CA GLY A 155 -2.57 -14.08 15.05
C GLY A 155 -3.83 -13.22 14.88
N GLY A 156 -4.70 -13.55 13.92
CA GLY A 156 -6.02 -12.95 13.83
C GLY A 156 -6.22 -11.97 12.65
N ALA A 157 -5.26 -11.81 11.75
CA ALA A 157 -5.46 -11.02 10.53
C ALA A 157 -6.68 -11.50 9.74
N GLY A 158 -7.42 -10.56 9.14
CA GLY A 158 -8.54 -10.90 8.27
C GLY A 158 -8.08 -11.40 6.90
N LEU A 159 -6.99 -10.80 6.39
CA LEU A 159 -6.39 -11.14 5.11
C LEU A 159 -4.86 -11.09 5.22
N VAL A 160 -4.18 -12.07 4.63
CA VAL A 160 -2.72 -12.15 4.60
C VAL A 160 -2.28 -12.07 3.14
N TYR A 161 -1.44 -11.08 2.80
CA TYR A 161 -0.80 -11.01 1.48
C TYR A 161 0.53 -11.75 1.49
N THR A 162 0.81 -12.45 0.40
CA THR A 162 2.16 -12.93 0.15
C THR A 162 3.07 -11.75 -0.20
N GLU A 163 4.39 -11.91 -0.04
CA GLU A 163 5.35 -11.06 -0.73
C GLU A 163 5.14 -11.14 -2.25
N MET A 164 5.72 -10.17 -3.00
CA MET A 164 5.63 -10.20 -4.46
C MET A 164 6.11 -11.55 -5.00
N THR A 165 5.18 -12.30 -5.55
CA THR A 165 5.38 -13.64 -6.14
C THR A 165 5.58 -13.47 -7.63
N CYS A 166 6.71 -13.94 -8.14
CA CYS A 166 7.19 -13.61 -9.47
C CYS A 166 6.58 -14.52 -10.54
N VAL A 167 6.25 -13.94 -11.70
CA VAL A 167 5.65 -14.65 -12.86
C VAL A 167 6.66 -15.43 -13.68
N SER A 168 7.96 -15.17 -13.52
CA SER A 168 9.07 -15.82 -14.22
C SER A 168 10.37 -15.71 -13.43
N ALA A 169 11.38 -16.47 -13.83
CA ALA A 169 12.71 -16.40 -13.23
C ALA A 169 13.36 -15.02 -13.41
N GLU A 170 13.18 -14.40 -14.58
CA GLU A 170 13.63 -13.03 -14.84
C GLU A 170 12.84 -11.98 -14.05
N GLY A 171 11.60 -12.29 -13.68
CA GLY A 171 10.73 -11.41 -12.90
C GLY A 171 11.11 -11.27 -11.43
N ARG A 172 12.11 -12.01 -10.92
CA ARG A 172 12.55 -11.94 -9.53
C ARG A 172 13.31 -10.64 -9.24
N ILE A 173 13.11 -10.10 -8.04
CA ILE A 173 13.92 -8.98 -7.54
C ILE A 173 15.32 -9.50 -7.19
N THR A 174 15.34 -10.56 -6.39
CA THR A 174 16.56 -11.24 -5.88
C THR A 174 16.46 -12.74 -6.13
N PRO A 175 17.55 -13.50 -6.03
CA PRO A 175 17.50 -14.97 -6.10
C PRO A 175 16.54 -15.61 -5.08
N GLY A 176 16.30 -14.95 -3.94
CA GLY A 176 15.44 -15.43 -2.86
C GLY A 176 13.94 -15.12 -3.02
N CYS A 177 13.51 -14.55 -4.14
CA CYS A 177 12.08 -14.28 -4.36
C CYS A 177 11.31 -15.56 -4.67
N PRO A 178 10.09 -15.75 -4.11
CA PRO A 178 9.21 -16.84 -4.51
C PRO A 178 8.63 -16.61 -5.90
N GLY A 179 8.29 -17.69 -6.57
CA GLY A 179 7.71 -17.69 -7.89
C GLY A 179 6.34 -18.39 -7.94
N LEU A 180 5.70 -18.24 -9.10
CA LEU A 180 4.50 -18.98 -9.47
C LEU A 180 4.51 -19.26 -10.99
N TYR A 181 5.58 -19.95 -11.45
CA TYR A 181 5.85 -20.23 -12.85
C TYR A 181 6.32 -21.68 -13.10
N ALA A 182 6.32 -22.53 -12.07
CA ALA A 182 6.62 -23.94 -12.14
C ALA A 182 5.72 -24.74 -11.20
N SER A 183 5.54 -26.02 -11.48
CA SER A 183 4.66 -26.93 -10.69
C SER A 183 5.07 -27.01 -9.23
N GLU A 184 6.37 -26.97 -8.96
CA GLU A 184 6.94 -27.02 -7.62
C GLU A 184 6.57 -25.78 -6.78
N HIS A 185 6.48 -24.61 -7.43
CA HIS A 185 6.02 -23.38 -6.80
C HIS A 185 4.55 -23.51 -6.40
N GLU A 186 3.69 -23.98 -7.32
CA GLU A 186 2.27 -24.22 -7.06
C GLU A 186 2.06 -25.17 -5.88
N ALA A 187 2.82 -26.27 -5.82
CA ALA A 187 2.75 -27.24 -4.73
C ALA A 187 3.15 -26.64 -3.37
N GLY A 188 4.19 -25.79 -3.34
CA GLY A 188 4.61 -25.06 -2.14
C GLY A 188 3.53 -24.11 -1.64
N TRP A 189 2.93 -23.32 -2.53
CA TRP A 189 1.83 -22.43 -2.19
C TRP A 189 0.56 -23.18 -1.77
N LEU A 190 0.20 -24.27 -2.43
CA LEU A 190 -0.94 -25.10 -2.04
C LEU A 190 -0.83 -25.62 -0.59
N ARG A 191 0.37 -26.03 -0.17
CA ARG A 191 0.64 -26.44 1.22
C ARG A 191 0.33 -25.32 2.19
N LEU A 192 0.73 -24.10 1.86
CA LEU A 192 0.56 -22.92 2.69
C LEU A 192 -0.91 -22.48 2.77
N THR A 193 -1.60 -22.35 1.64
CA THR A 193 -3.02 -21.97 1.58
C THR A 193 -3.88 -22.97 2.32
N LYS A 194 -3.61 -24.27 2.16
CA LYS A 194 -4.29 -25.35 2.89
C LYS A 194 -4.12 -25.18 4.42
N PHE A 195 -2.91 -24.85 4.88
CA PHE A 195 -2.69 -24.57 6.30
C PHE A 195 -3.54 -23.38 6.78
N VAL A 196 -3.51 -22.27 6.08
CA VAL A 196 -4.30 -21.07 6.44
C VAL A 196 -5.78 -21.42 6.55
N HIS A 197 -6.35 -22.08 5.54
CA HIS A 197 -7.78 -22.41 5.49
C HIS A 197 -8.21 -23.45 6.52
N THR A 198 -7.33 -24.41 6.89
CA THR A 198 -7.70 -25.48 7.84
C THR A 198 -7.42 -25.12 9.29
N GLN A 199 -6.53 -24.16 9.55
CA GLN A 199 -6.08 -23.83 10.89
C GLN A 199 -6.51 -22.43 11.34
N THR A 200 -7.08 -21.62 10.46
CA THR A 200 -7.45 -20.23 10.76
C THR A 200 -8.71 -19.82 9.99
N ASP A 201 -9.30 -18.67 10.39
CA ASP A 201 -10.39 -18.02 9.65
C ASP A 201 -9.87 -16.90 8.70
N ALA A 202 -8.56 -16.76 8.57
CA ALA A 202 -7.98 -15.75 7.69
C ALA A 202 -8.14 -16.13 6.21
N LYS A 203 -8.18 -15.10 5.35
CA LYS A 203 -8.07 -15.24 3.89
C LYS A 203 -6.64 -14.96 3.46
N ILE A 204 -6.26 -15.44 2.27
CA ILE A 204 -4.92 -15.26 1.73
C ILE A 204 -4.96 -14.76 0.29
N CYS A 205 -4.14 -13.73 0.02
CA CYS A 205 -3.99 -13.09 -1.28
C CYS A 205 -2.59 -13.33 -1.84
N CYS A 206 -2.47 -13.72 -3.11
CA CYS A 206 -1.20 -13.76 -3.81
C CYS A 206 -0.92 -12.42 -4.50
N GLN A 207 0.12 -11.71 -4.10
CA GLN A 207 0.60 -10.55 -4.84
C GLN A 207 1.50 -11.01 -5.99
N ILE A 208 1.05 -10.84 -7.23
CA ILE A 208 1.71 -11.29 -8.45
C ILE A 208 2.43 -10.13 -9.11
N GLY A 209 3.70 -10.30 -9.48
CA GLY A 209 4.49 -9.22 -10.04
C GLY A 209 5.71 -9.67 -10.85
N HIS A 210 6.35 -8.68 -11.45
CA HIS A 210 7.62 -8.79 -12.18
C HIS A 210 8.48 -7.58 -11.83
N SER A 211 9.70 -7.83 -11.35
CA SER A 211 10.61 -6.76 -10.83
C SER A 211 11.00 -5.70 -11.85
N GLY A 212 10.97 -6.04 -13.14
CA GLY A 212 11.40 -5.11 -14.19
C GLY A 212 12.86 -4.67 -14.00
N ARG A 213 13.11 -3.36 -14.11
CA ARG A 213 14.43 -2.73 -13.99
C ARG A 213 15.05 -2.80 -12.59
N LYS A 214 14.27 -3.21 -11.57
CA LYS A 214 14.72 -3.38 -10.17
C LYS A 214 15.05 -4.83 -9.84
N GLY A 215 15.12 -5.72 -10.84
CA GLY A 215 15.52 -7.10 -10.69
C GLY A 215 17.04 -7.31 -10.68
N SER A 216 17.47 -8.55 -10.44
CA SER A 216 18.89 -8.95 -10.44
C SER A 216 19.71 -8.22 -9.37
N THR A 217 19.16 -8.10 -8.16
CA THR A 217 19.75 -7.37 -7.04
C THR A 217 19.99 -8.27 -5.84
N ASN A 218 20.84 -7.79 -4.92
CA ASN A 218 21.10 -8.44 -3.65
C ASN A 218 19.85 -8.48 -2.78
N ILE A 219 19.80 -9.46 -1.89
CA ILE A 219 18.77 -9.51 -0.83
C ILE A 219 18.95 -8.29 0.11
N GLY A 220 17.82 -7.84 0.69
CA GLY A 220 17.75 -6.54 1.35
C GLY A 220 18.78 -6.24 2.43
N TRP A 221 19.26 -7.27 3.17
CA TRP A 221 20.27 -7.12 4.22
C TRP A 221 21.74 -7.27 3.73
N GLU A 222 21.95 -7.58 2.44
CA GLU A 222 23.27 -7.64 1.79
C GLU A 222 23.53 -6.44 0.86
N GLY A 223 22.66 -5.46 0.86
CA GLY A 223 22.73 -4.27 0.03
C GLY A 223 21.48 -4.12 -0.84
N MET A 224 20.43 -3.59 -0.24
CA MET A 224 19.14 -3.37 -0.94
C MET A 224 19.35 -2.62 -2.25
N ASP A 225 18.70 -3.12 -3.31
CA ASP A 225 18.73 -2.57 -4.66
C ASP A 225 20.12 -2.55 -5.34
N ALA A 226 21.19 -3.00 -4.69
CA ALA A 226 22.51 -3.12 -5.32
C ALA A 226 22.57 -4.35 -6.25
N PRO A 227 23.23 -4.25 -7.42
CA PRO A 227 23.40 -5.39 -8.34
C PRO A 227 24.07 -6.58 -7.67
N LEU A 228 23.75 -7.80 -8.09
CA LEU A 228 24.45 -9.01 -7.65
C LEU A 228 25.93 -8.96 -8.05
N ALA A 229 26.82 -9.47 -7.18
CA ALA A 229 28.23 -9.59 -7.50
C ALA A 229 28.50 -10.58 -8.64
N SER A 230 27.63 -11.60 -8.82
CA SER A 230 27.70 -12.59 -9.88
C SER A 230 26.31 -13.21 -10.11
N GLY A 231 26.12 -13.89 -11.25
CA GLY A 231 24.84 -14.56 -11.55
C GLY A 231 23.71 -13.59 -11.95
N ASN A 232 24.07 -12.39 -12.37
CA ASN A 232 23.11 -11.41 -12.86
C ASN A 232 22.36 -11.94 -14.09
N TRP A 233 21.07 -11.58 -14.17
CA TRP A 233 20.23 -11.79 -15.35
C TRP A 233 19.82 -10.48 -15.98
N GLY A 234 19.42 -10.51 -17.24
CA GLY A 234 18.98 -9.33 -17.98
C GLY A 234 17.64 -8.80 -17.42
N THR A 235 17.56 -7.49 -17.25
CA THR A 235 16.33 -6.81 -16.81
C THR A 235 15.63 -6.12 -17.97
N MET A 236 14.34 -5.87 -17.83
CA MET A 236 13.49 -5.20 -18.81
C MET A 236 12.66 -4.08 -18.16
N SER A 237 12.25 -3.10 -18.94
CA SER A 237 11.42 -1.98 -18.49
C SER A 237 10.64 -1.40 -19.68
N ALA A 238 9.68 -0.51 -19.42
CA ALA A 238 8.99 0.23 -20.46
C ALA A 238 9.98 0.98 -21.38
N SER A 239 11.03 1.57 -20.80
CA SER A 239 12.13 2.21 -21.52
C SER A 239 13.49 1.84 -20.92
N ALA A 240 14.56 2.01 -21.68
CA ALA A 240 15.94 1.67 -21.27
C ALA A 240 16.52 2.69 -20.27
N ILE A 241 15.86 2.84 -19.12
CA ILE A 241 16.22 3.77 -18.04
C ILE A 241 16.58 2.94 -16.79
N ALA A 242 17.83 3.00 -16.34
CA ALA A 242 18.29 2.31 -15.14
C ALA A 242 17.54 2.80 -13.88
N TRP A 243 17.43 1.93 -12.86
CA TRP A 243 16.85 2.32 -11.57
C TRP A 243 17.69 3.36 -10.84
N SER A 244 19.00 3.13 -10.79
CA SER A 244 19.98 4.07 -10.26
C SER A 244 21.24 4.03 -11.13
N LYS A 245 22.19 4.92 -10.87
CA LYS A 245 23.48 4.97 -11.57
C LYS A 245 24.31 3.68 -11.41
N ASP A 246 24.05 2.90 -10.35
CA ASP A 246 24.79 1.69 -10.02
C ASP A 246 24.14 0.42 -10.58
N ASN A 247 22.87 0.51 -11.05
CA ASN A 247 22.13 -0.61 -11.63
C ASN A 247 22.36 -0.70 -13.15
N ALA A 248 22.27 -1.93 -13.66
CA ALA A 248 22.32 -2.15 -15.11
C ALA A 248 21.16 -1.46 -15.81
N THR A 249 21.43 -0.89 -16.99
CA THR A 249 20.37 -0.36 -17.87
C THR A 249 19.52 -1.52 -18.37
N PRO A 250 18.19 -1.51 -18.12
CA PRO A 250 17.30 -2.56 -18.62
C PRO A 250 17.15 -2.43 -20.15
N ARG A 251 16.83 -3.53 -20.81
CA ARG A 251 16.36 -3.43 -22.20
C ARG A 251 14.95 -2.84 -22.24
N GLU A 252 14.67 -2.01 -23.24
CA GLU A 252 13.28 -1.64 -23.53
C GLU A 252 12.54 -2.89 -24.02
N ILE A 253 11.42 -3.18 -23.38
CA ILE A 253 10.64 -4.39 -23.68
C ILE A 253 9.97 -4.28 -25.04
N SER A 254 10.16 -5.28 -25.89
CA SER A 254 9.52 -5.38 -27.21
C SER A 254 8.07 -5.84 -27.10
N GLN A 255 7.28 -5.66 -28.17
CA GLN A 255 5.89 -6.14 -28.22
C GLN A 255 5.80 -7.65 -27.99
N ALA A 256 6.69 -8.45 -28.55
CA ALA A 256 6.71 -9.91 -28.35
C ALA A 256 6.97 -10.29 -26.89
N GLU A 257 7.88 -9.58 -26.21
CA GLU A 257 8.14 -9.78 -24.78
C GLU A 257 6.98 -9.30 -23.93
N MET A 258 6.31 -8.19 -24.28
CA MET A 258 5.08 -7.73 -23.63
C MET A 258 3.98 -8.80 -23.67
N ASP A 259 3.79 -9.42 -24.83
CA ASP A 259 2.81 -10.52 -25.00
C ASP A 259 3.20 -11.77 -24.20
N GLN A 260 4.49 -12.11 -24.19
CA GLN A 260 5.02 -13.21 -23.38
C GLN A 260 4.81 -12.97 -21.88
N VAL A 261 5.23 -11.82 -21.36
CA VAL A 261 5.08 -11.47 -19.94
C VAL A 261 3.61 -11.44 -19.55
N LYS A 262 2.72 -10.90 -20.41
CA LYS A 262 1.27 -10.97 -20.18
C LYS A 262 0.78 -12.43 -20.04
N ALA A 263 1.26 -13.34 -20.89
CA ALA A 263 0.93 -14.77 -20.79
C ALA A 263 1.50 -15.41 -19.50
N GLU A 264 2.67 -14.98 -19.03
CA GLU A 264 3.24 -15.42 -17.75
C GLU A 264 2.38 -14.95 -16.55
N PHE A 265 1.85 -13.72 -16.58
CA PHE A 265 0.88 -13.25 -15.57
C PHE A 265 -0.40 -14.08 -15.57
N VAL A 266 -0.93 -14.44 -16.74
CA VAL A 266 -2.09 -15.33 -16.87
C VAL A 266 -1.79 -16.73 -16.30
N THR A 267 -0.62 -17.29 -16.60
CA THR A 267 -0.19 -18.59 -16.08
C THR A 267 -0.08 -18.56 -14.55
N ALA A 268 0.56 -17.55 -13.99
CA ALA A 268 0.67 -17.36 -12.54
C ALA A 268 -0.71 -17.20 -11.88
N THR A 269 -1.64 -16.48 -12.52
CA THR A 269 -3.02 -16.34 -12.05
C THR A 269 -3.75 -17.69 -11.98
N GLN A 270 -3.63 -18.54 -13.01
CA GLN A 270 -4.23 -19.87 -13.02
C GLN A 270 -3.60 -20.80 -11.98
N MET A 271 -2.28 -20.69 -11.76
CA MET A 271 -1.58 -21.43 -10.72
C MET A 271 -2.02 -20.97 -9.32
N ALA A 272 -2.23 -19.66 -9.11
CA ALA A 272 -2.75 -19.12 -7.85
C ALA A 272 -4.14 -19.69 -7.53
N ASP A 273 -5.01 -19.84 -8.52
CA ASP A 273 -6.33 -20.45 -8.33
C ASP A 273 -6.21 -21.92 -7.90
N ARG A 274 -5.40 -22.71 -8.61
CA ARG A 274 -5.16 -24.12 -8.27
C ARG A 274 -4.45 -24.29 -6.92
N ALA A 275 -3.57 -23.36 -6.56
CA ALA A 275 -2.93 -23.30 -5.26
C ALA A 275 -3.89 -22.87 -4.13
N GLY A 276 -5.13 -22.52 -4.44
CA GLY A 276 -6.19 -22.28 -3.45
C GLY A 276 -6.19 -20.87 -2.85
N PHE A 277 -5.59 -19.87 -3.47
CA PHE A 277 -5.69 -18.49 -3.01
C PHE A 277 -7.13 -17.97 -3.09
N ASP A 278 -7.51 -17.15 -2.10
CA ASP A 278 -8.84 -16.52 -2.03
C ASP A 278 -8.91 -15.24 -2.88
N MET A 279 -7.79 -14.59 -3.12
CA MET A 279 -7.65 -13.33 -3.81
C MET A 279 -6.29 -13.24 -4.50
N ILE A 280 -6.20 -12.46 -5.57
CA ILE A 280 -4.93 -12.08 -6.18
C ILE A 280 -4.80 -10.55 -6.26
N GLU A 281 -3.56 -10.08 -6.34
CA GLU A 281 -3.23 -8.68 -6.54
C GLU A 281 -2.21 -8.53 -7.67
N LEU A 282 -2.48 -7.61 -8.62
CA LEU A 282 -1.46 -7.17 -9.56
C LEU A 282 -0.56 -6.14 -8.88
N HIS A 283 0.75 -6.40 -8.84
CA HIS A 283 1.72 -5.41 -8.38
C HIS A 283 2.05 -4.42 -9.50
N ALA A 284 1.40 -3.27 -9.48
CA ALA A 284 1.57 -2.17 -10.44
C ALA A 284 2.18 -0.91 -9.81
N ALA A 285 3.03 -1.09 -8.79
CA ALA A 285 3.64 -0.02 -7.99
C ALA A 285 5.17 -0.12 -7.95
N HIS A 286 5.80 0.83 -7.27
CA HIS A 286 7.19 0.82 -6.78
C HIS A 286 8.28 0.72 -7.86
N GLY A 287 7.97 1.15 -9.09
CA GLY A 287 8.95 1.14 -10.19
C GLY A 287 9.24 -0.24 -10.77
N TYR A 288 8.45 -1.27 -10.41
CA TYR A 288 8.52 -2.59 -11.02
C TYR A 288 7.96 -2.57 -12.45
N LEU A 289 7.97 -3.71 -13.16
CA LEU A 289 7.74 -3.71 -14.61
C LEU A 289 6.42 -3.03 -15.01
N VAL A 290 5.30 -3.40 -14.40
CA VAL A 290 3.99 -2.80 -14.73
C VAL A 290 3.97 -1.30 -14.38
N SER A 291 4.48 -0.95 -13.21
CA SER A 291 4.64 0.45 -12.76
C SER A 291 5.53 1.26 -13.71
N SER A 292 6.53 0.63 -14.34
CA SER A 292 7.43 1.32 -15.26
C SER A 292 6.74 1.85 -16.51
N PHE A 293 5.60 1.26 -16.90
CA PHE A 293 4.76 1.81 -17.97
C PHE A 293 3.91 2.98 -17.50
N ILE A 294 3.39 2.92 -16.26
CA ILE A 294 2.47 3.92 -15.73
C ILE A 294 3.15 5.27 -15.52
N SER A 295 4.35 5.26 -14.94
CA SER A 295 5.05 6.50 -14.58
C SER A 295 5.81 7.10 -15.76
N PRO A 296 5.64 8.42 -16.02
CA PRO A 296 6.43 9.11 -17.05
C PRO A 296 7.93 9.15 -16.71
N VAL A 297 8.32 9.02 -15.44
CA VAL A 297 9.75 8.95 -15.03
C VAL A 297 10.47 7.74 -15.64
N SER A 298 9.76 6.66 -15.89
CA SER A 298 10.33 5.40 -16.40
C SER A 298 9.81 5.01 -17.78
N ASN A 299 8.87 5.77 -18.36
CA ASN A 299 8.28 5.52 -19.66
C ASN A 299 8.46 6.72 -20.60
N THR A 300 9.48 6.65 -21.44
CA THR A 300 9.76 7.64 -22.49
C THR A 300 9.42 7.12 -23.89
N ARG A 301 8.58 6.07 -23.99
CA ARG A 301 8.14 5.48 -25.26
C ARG A 301 7.37 6.51 -26.10
N THR A 302 7.53 6.39 -27.41
CA THR A 302 6.83 7.24 -28.40
C THR A 302 5.79 6.46 -29.23
N ASP A 303 5.60 5.18 -28.91
CA ASP A 303 4.59 4.31 -29.50
C ASP A 303 3.24 4.37 -28.77
N ALA A 304 2.36 3.44 -29.04
CA ALA A 304 1.02 3.35 -28.44
C ALA A 304 1.03 3.08 -26.91
N TYR A 305 2.19 2.85 -26.29
CA TYR A 305 2.36 2.52 -24.87
C TYR A 305 3.07 3.63 -24.08
N GLY A 306 3.30 4.80 -24.68
CA GLY A 306 3.97 5.94 -24.03
C GLY A 306 3.29 7.27 -24.29
N GLY A 307 3.77 8.33 -23.63
CA GLY A 307 3.22 9.69 -23.74
C GLY A 307 2.01 9.92 -22.84
N SER A 308 0.78 9.97 -23.39
CA SER A 308 -0.41 10.25 -22.59
C SER A 308 -0.69 9.17 -21.53
N LEU A 309 -1.47 9.52 -20.51
CA LEU A 309 -1.86 8.57 -19.46
C LEU A 309 -2.56 7.34 -20.04
N GLU A 310 -3.45 7.50 -21.02
CA GLU A 310 -4.17 6.41 -21.66
C GLU A 310 -3.21 5.44 -22.35
N ASN A 311 -2.18 5.94 -22.99
CA ASN A 311 -1.16 5.12 -23.64
C ASN A 311 -0.29 4.39 -22.58
N ARG A 312 0.16 5.11 -21.56
CA ARG A 312 0.96 4.54 -20.47
C ARG A 312 0.18 3.46 -19.70
N MET A 313 -1.13 3.59 -19.58
CA MET A 313 -2.01 2.62 -18.94
C MET A 313 -2.40 1.43 -19.84
N ARG A 314 -2.19 1.51 -21.16
CA ARG A 314 -2.65 0.49 -22.11
C ARG A 314 -2.15 -0.92 -21.74
N TRP A 315 -0.84 -1.12 -21.64
CA TRP A 315 -0.30 -2.45 -21.29
C TRP A 315 -0.60 -2.88 -19.85
N PRO A 316 -0.50 -2.04 -18.82
CA PRO A 316 -0.99 -2.36 -17.48
C PRO A 316 -2.45 -2.88 -17.44
N LEU A 317 -3.34 -2.25 -18.21
CA LEU A 317 -4.74 -2.67 -18.30
C LEU A 317 -4.92 -3.96 -19.11
N GLU A 318 -4.13 -4.18 -20.17
CA GLU A 318 -4.12 -5.44 -20.90
C GLU A 318 -3.69 -6.62 -20.03
N VAL A 319 -2.66 -6.43 -19.19
CA VAL A 319 -2.21 -7.42 -18.20
C VAL A 319 -3.32 -7.68 -17.18
N PHE A 320 -3.87 -6.61 -16.59
CA PHE A 320 -4.91 -6.73 -15.57
C PHE A 320 -6.15 -7.43 -16.10
N ALA A 321 -6.64 -7.07 -17.28
CA ALA A 321 -7.80 -7.67 -17.90
C ALA A 321 -7.57 -9.16 -18.20
N ALA A 322 -6.40 -9.53 -18.74
CA ALA A 322 -6.06 -10.93 -19.02
C ALA A 322 -5.99 -11.77 -17.73
N MET A 323 -5.44 -11.21 -16.63
CA MET A 323 -5.47 -11.85 -15.32
C MET A 323 -6.91 -11.97 -14.79
N ARG A 324 -7.74 -10.92 -14.93
CA ARG A 324 -9.13 -10.92 -14.46
C ARG A 324 -9.96 -11.99 -15.19
N ASP A 325 -9.76 -12.14 -16.50
CA ASP A 325 -10.43 -13.16 -17.32
C ASP A 325 -10.04 -14.59 -16.92
N ALA A 326 -8.80 -14.78 -16.48
CA ALA A 326 -8.27 -16.09 -16.03
C ALA A 326 -8.62 -16.40 -14.56
N TRP A 327 -8.99 -15.39 -13.76
CA TRP A 327 -9.32 -15.53 -12.35
C TRP A 327 -10.81 -15.76 -12.13
N PRO A 328 -11.26 -16.70 -11.24
CA PRO A 328 -12.67 -16.95 -11.01
C PRO A 328 -13.48 -15.69 -10.70
N ALA A 329 -14.62 -15.54 -11.37
CA ALA A 329 -15.44 -14.33 -11.27
C ALA A 329 -15.98 -14.04 -9.86
N ASN A 330 -16.13 -15.05 -9.02
CA ASN A 330 -16.58 -14.92 -7.63
C ASN A 330 -15.45 -14.57 -6.65
N LYS A 331 -14.17 -14.66 -7.06
CA LYS A 331 -13.03 -14.28 -6.25
C LYS A 331 -12.60 -12.84 -6.55
N PRO A 332 -12.28 -12.02 -5.53
CA PRO A 332 -11.82 -10.64 -5.75
C PRO A 332 -10.41 -10.58 -6.32
N MET A 333 -10.12 -9.45 -6.97
CA MET A 333 -8.81 -9.08 -7.48
C MET A 333 -8.52 -7.62 -7.18
N SER A 334 -7.36 -7.33 -6.59
CA SER A 334 -6.87 -5.97 -6.33
C SER A 334 -5.73 -5.59 -7.26
N VAL A 335 -5.39 -4.31 -7.18
CA VAL A 335 -4.17 -3.76 -7.78
C VAL A 335 -3.48 -2.84 -6.79
N ARG A 336 -2.16 -3.00 -6.65
CA ARG A 336 -1.33 -2.07 -5.89
C ARG A 336 -0.73 -1.04 -6.82
N ILE A 337 -0.91 0.25 -6.48
CA ILE A 337 -0.39 1.38 -7.27
C ILE A 337 0.53 2.27 -6.42
N SER A 338 1.44 3.00 -7.08
CA SER A 338 2.14 4.15 -6.50
C SER A 338 1.35 5.41 -6.80
N ALA A 339 0.64 5.94 -5.82
CA ALA A 339 -0.25 7.10 -5.98
C ALA A 339 0.50 8.44 -6.04
N ASN A 340 1.81 8.44 -5.84
CA ASN A 340 2.67 9.61 -5.95
C ASN A 340 4.13 9.16 -6.14
N ASP A 341 4.80 9.67 -7.15
CA ASP A 341 6.23 9.40 -7.40
C ASP A 341 7.16 10.32 -6.61
N TRP A 342 6.63 11.34 -5.94
CA TRP A 342 7.36 12.31 -5.12
C TRP A 342 8.40 13.16 -5.88
N VAL A 343 8.13 13.40 -7.16
CA VAL A 343 8.96 14.25 -8.06
C VAL A 343 8.14 15.39 -8.70
N GLY A 344 7.02 15.75 -8.10
CA GLY A 344 6.11 16.78 -8.61
C GLY A 344 5.42 16.33 -9.90
N GLU A 345 5.26 17.26 -10.84
CA GLU A 345 4.55 17.04 -12.12
C GLU A 345 5.34 16.17 -13.12
N ASP A 346 6.61 15.87 -12.84
CA ASP A 346 7.41 14.99 -13.68
C ASP A 346 7.10 13.50 -13.50
N GLY A 347 6.32 13.15 -12.49
CA GLY A 347 5.91 11.78 -12.17
C GLY A 347 4.40 11.63 -12.02
N VAL A 348 3.96 10.47 -11.52
CA VAL A 348 2.57 10.25 -11.14
C VAL A 348 2.24 11.16 -9.95
N THR A 349 1.22 11.99 -10.12
CA THR A 349 0.68 12.86 -9.07
C THR A 349 -0.53 12.21 -8.39
N PRO A 350 -0.91 12.67 -7.16
CA PRO A 350 -2.11 12.17 -6.49
C PRO A 350 -3.40 12.32 -7.32
N HIS A 351 -3.51 13.39 -8.12
CA HIS A 351 -4.66 13.59 -9.02
C HIS A 351 -4.66 12.60 -10.20
N GLU A 352 -3.49 12.33 -10.79
CA GLU A 352 -3.37 11.31 -11.82
C GLU A 352 -3.69 9.92 -11.27
N ALA A 353 -3.33 9.64 -10.01
CA ALA A 353 -3.63 8.37 -9.34
C ALA A 353 -5.14 8.08 -9.22
N ILE A 354 -5.99 9.11 -9.12
CA ILE A 354 -7.46 8.93 -9.18
C ILE A 354 -7.87 8.34 -10.53
N LEU A 355 -7.32 8.87 -11.63
CA LEU A 355 -7.62 8.39 -12.98
C LEU A 355 -7.11 6.97 -13.20
N ILE A 356 -5.88 6.68 -12.75
CA ILE A 356 -5.27 5.34 -12.77
C ILE A 356 -6.17 4.34 -12.02
N ALA A 357 -6.60 4.70 -10.81
CA ALA A 357 -7.47 3.85 -10.00
C ALA A 357 -8.83 3.59 -10.68
N LYS A 358 -9.44 4.63 -11.27
CA LYS A 358 -10.68 4.49 -12.05
C LYS A 358 -10.51 3.58 -13.27
N MET A 359 -9.39 3.66 -13.98
CA MET A 359 -9.11 2.78 -15.12
C MET A 359 -9.01 1.32 -14.68
N PHE A 360 -8.32 1.01 -13.59
CA PHE A 360 -8.26 -0.35 -13.05
C PHE A 360 -9.63 -0.84 -12.52
N ALA A 361 -10.39 0.02 -11.85
CA ALA A 361 -11.72 -0.33 -11.39
C ALA A 361 -12.67 -0.65 -12.57
N ASN A 362 -12.61 0.11 -13.64
CA ASN A 362 -13.36 -0.14 -14.88
C ASN A 362 -12.93 -1.45 -15.56
N ALA A 363 -11.67 -1.87 -15.38
CA ALA A 363 -11.16 -3.16 -15.83
C ALA A 363 -11.53 -4.33 -14.88
N GLY A 364 -12.21 -4.05 -13.76
CA GLY A 364 -12.73 -5.06 -12.83
C GLY A 364 -11.94 -5.24 -11.53
N ALA A 365 -11.11 -4.26 -11.13
CA ALA A 365 -10.48 -4.26 -9.81
C ALA A 365 -11.54 -4.04 -8.71
N ASP A 366 -11.50 -4.89 -7.68
CA ASP A 366 -12.42 -4.84 -6.54
C ASP A 366 -11.90 -3.99 -5.39
N LEU A 367 -10.58 -3.73 -5.37
CA LEU A 367 -9.88 -2.98 -4.33
C LEU A 367 -8.62 -2.34 -4.92
N ILE A 368 -8.33 -1.10 -4.51
CA ILE A 368 -7.06 -0.42 -4.80
C ILE A 368 -6.19 -0.43 -3.53
N ASP A 369 -5.05 -1.12 -3.56
CA ASP A 369 -4.02 -1.04 -2.52
C ASP A 369 -3.14 0.19 -2.79
N VAL A 370 -3.26 1.20 -1.92
CA VAL A 370 -2.72 2.53 -2.17
C VAL A 370 -1.38 2.71 -1.49
N SER A 371 -0.31 2.55 -2.26
CA SER A 371 1.06 2.86 -1.85
C SER A 371 1.55 4.16 -2.51
N ALA A 372 2.82 4.52 -2.34
CA ALA A 372 3.46 5.66 -2.98
C ALA A 372 4.98 5.50 -3.11
N GLY A 373 5.54 6.12 -4.13
CA GLY A 373 6.98 6.20 -4.34
C GLY A 373 7.64 4.92 -4.81
N GLN A 374 8.96 4.86 -4.60
CA GLN A 374 9.83 3.77 -5.04
C GLN A 374 9.90 3.60 -6.59
N THR A 375 9.40 4.57 -7.34
CA THR A 375 9.45 4.58 -8.80
C THR A 375 10.80 5.12 -9.31
N THR A 376 11.40 6.04 -8.57
CA THR A 376 12.73 6.60 -8.84
C THR A 376 13.48 6.84 -7.53
N VAL A 377 14.81 6.87 -7.60
CA VAL A 377 15.68 7.25 -6.47
C VAL A 377 15.60 8.75 -6.15
N ASP A 378 15.14 9.57 -7.09
CA ASP A 378 15.02 11.02 -6.93
C ASP A 378 13.78 11.43 -6.14
N GLY A 379 12.86 10.51 -5.88
CA GLY A 379 11.65 10.77 -5.11
C GLY A 379 11.96 11.25 -3.68
N GLN A 380 11.29 12.32 -3.24
CA GLN A 380 11.48 12.95 -1.93
C GLN A 380 10.24 12.78 -1.04
N PRO A 381 9.95 11.54 -0.55
CA PRO A 381 8.78 11.30 0.28
C PRO A 381 8.90 11.96 1.65
N VAL A 382 7.81 12.55 2.11
CA VAL A 382 7.71 13.06 3.48
C VAL A 382 7.17 11.94 4.38
N TYR A 383 8.07 11.21 5.00
CA TYR A 383 7.70 10.12 5.90
C TYR A 383 7.09 10.64 7.19
N GLY A 384 6.10 9.92 7.70
CA GLY A 384 5.43 10.20 8.95
C GLY A 384 4.37 9.16 9.26
N ARG A 385 3.69 9.32 10.36
CA ARG A 385 2.56 8.48 10.75
C ARG A 385 1.46 8.55 9.68
N MET A 386 1.03 7.39 9.15
CA MET A 386 -0.05 7.29 8.15
C MET A 386 0.22 8.10 6.86
N PHE A 387 1.50 8.27 6.46
CA PHE A 387 1.90 9.23 5.42
C PHE A 387 1.31 8.95 4.02
N GLN A 388 0.86 7.73 3.75
CA GLN A 388 0.18 7.37 2.49
C GLN A 388 -1.36 7.39 2.60
N THR A 389 -1.92 7.50 3.81
CA THR A 389 -3.37 7.54 4.02
C THR A 389 -4.07 8.70 3.27
N PRO A 390 -3.47 9.89 3.09
CA PRO A 390 -4.09 10.92 2.26
C PRO A 390 -4.39 10.48 0.82
N PHE A 391 -3.59 9.59 0.25
CA PHE A 391 -3.82 9.08 -1.12
C PHE A 391 -4.97 8.06 -1.17
N SER A 392 -5.08 7.18 -0.17
CA SER A 392 -6.23 6.27 -0.09
C SER A 392 -7.54 7.02 0.16
N ASP A 393 -7.50 8.06 1.00
CA ASP A 393 -8.60 8.99 1.25
C ASP A 393 -9.05 9.67 -0.04
N LEU A 394 -8.10 10.23 -0.79
CA LEU A 394 -8.34 10.91 -2.06
C LEU A 394 -9.03 9.97 -3.08
N ILE A 395 -8.46 8.79 -3.32
CA ILE A 395 -9.00 7.82 -4.28
C ILE A 395 -10.36 7.31 -3.82
N ARG A 396 -10.52 7.00 -2.53
CA ARG A 396 -11.79 6.50 -2.00
C ARG A 396 -12.93 7.49 -2.18
N ASN A 397 -12.72 8.72 -1.81
CA ASN A 397 -13.80 9.69 -1.72
C ASN A 397 -14.02 10.47 -3.02
N GLU A 398 -13.01 10.66 -3.90
CA GLU A 398 -13.18 11.32 -5.19
C GLU A 398 -13.46 10.36 -6.36
N ALA A 399 -13.08 9.11 -6.23
CA ALA A 399 -13.37 8.09 -7.24
C ALA A 399 -14.53 7.17 -6.85
N GLY A 400 -14.96 7.16 -5.58
CA GLY A 400 -15.98 6.23 -5.09
C GLY A 400 -15.51 4.78 -5.07
N LEU A 401 -14.21 4.54 -4.91
CA LEU A 401 -13.60 3.21 -5.00
C LEU A 401 -13.24 2.66 -3.62
N ARG A 402 -13.29 1.32 -3.50
CA ARG A 402 -12.77 0.65 -2.31
C ARG A 402 -11.25 0.75 -2.27
N THR A 403 -10.71 1.13 -1.10
CA THR A 403 -9.26 1.30 -0.93
C THR A 403 -8.74 0.57 0.29
N MET A 404 -7.45 0.21 0.22
CA MET A 404 -6.66 -0.26 1.35
C MET A 404 -5.55 0.74 1.63
N ALA A 405 -5.49 1.24 2.88
CA ALA A 405 -4.44 2.14 3.31
C ALA A 405 -3.24 1.34 3.87
N VAL A 406 -2.04 1.76 3.50
CA VAL A 406 -0.77 1.23 4.00
C VAL A 406 0.19 2.38 4.25
N GLY A 407 1.21 2.20 5.06
CA GLY A 407 2.29 3.18 5.23
C GLY A 407 2.36 3.79 6.62
N ASN A 408 3.25 3.24 7.44
CA ASN A 408 3.52 3.66 8.82
C ASN A 408 2.26 3.72 9.72
N ILE A 409 1.40 2.74 9.56
CA ILE A 409 0.25 2.45 10.44
C ILE A 409 0.71 1.38 11.41
N TYR A 410 0.78 1.69 12.73
CA TYR A 410 1.41 0.82 13.72
C TYR A 410 0.63 0.70 15.04
N GLU A 411 -0.50 1.40 15.17
CA GLU A 411 -1.39 1.33 16.33
C GLU A 411 -2.82 0.97 15.90
N ALA A 412 -3.54 0.26 16.75
CA ALA A 412 -4.96 -0.05 16.56
C ALA A 412 -5.81 1.21 16.38
N ASP A 413 -5.45 2.26 17.11
CA ASP A 413 -6.11 3.56 17.07
C ASP A 413 -5.97 4.25 15.70
N HIS A 414 -4.82 4.08 15.03
CA HIS A 414 -4.66 4.54 13.64
C HIS A 414 -5.62 3.81 12.70
N ALA A 415 -5.70 2.48 12.82
CA ALA A 415 -6.58 1.67 11.97
C ALA A 415 -8.06 2.06 12.17
N ASN A 416 -8.51 2.18 13.43
CA ASN A 416 -9.88 2.59 13.74
C ASN A 416 -10.19 4.00 13.22
N SER A 417 -9.25 4.94 13.38
CA SER A 417 -9.41 6.31 12.89
C SER A 417 -9.51 6.40 11.37
N ILE A 418 -8.70 5.64 10.63
CA ILE A 418 -8.72 5.57 9.16
C ILE A 418 -10.07 5.03 8.68
N LEU A 419 -10.50 3.90 9.23
CA LEU A 419 -11.73 3.22 8.82
C LEU A 419 -12.97 4.06 9.15
N MET A 420 -13.06 4.53 10.38
CA MET A 420 -14.22 5.28 10.85
C MET A 420 -14.37 6.63 10.15
N ALA A 421 -13.25 7.31 9.84
CA ALA A 421 -13.26 8.56 9.07
C ALA A 421 -13.53 8.38 7.57
N GLY A 422 -13.70 7.15 7.08
CA GLY A 422 -13.94 6.87 5.66
C GLY A 422 -12.76 7.14 4.76
N ARG A 423 -11.51 6.97 5.26
CA ARG A 423 -10.29 7.20 4.49
C ARG A 423 -9.80 5.95 3.75
N ALA A 424 -10.21 4.77 4.20
CA ALA A 424 -10.00 3.49 3.56
C ALA A 424 -11.04 2.48 4.04
N ASP A 425 -11.17 1.36 3.34
CA ASP A 425 -12.05 0.25 3.70
C ASP A 425 -11.31 -0.88 4.41
N LEU A 426 -10.01 -1.03 4.12
CA LEU A 426 -9.08 -1.97 4.76
C LEU A 426 -7.80 -1.25 5.17
N VAL A 427 -7.11 -1.81 6.16
CA VAL A 427 -5.84 -1.28 6.66
C VAL A 427 -4.77 -2.37 6.61
N ALA A 428 -3.73 -2.14 5.81
CA ALA A 428 -2.58 -3.03 5.73
C ALA A 428 -1.46 -2.59 6.68
N VAL A 429 -1.01 -3.54 7.47
CA VAL A 429 0.01 -3.36 8.51
C VAL A 429 1.19 -4.29 8.24
N GLY A 430 2.39 -3.77 8.29
CA GLY A 430 3.62 -4.54 8.08
C GLY A 430 4.34 -4.83 9.40
N ARG A 431 5.29 -3.98 9.77
CA ARG A 431 6.17 -4.14 10.94
C ARG A 431 5.49 -4.49 12.26
N PRO A 432 4.31 -3.96 12.62
CA PRO A 432 3.62 -4.37 13.83
C PRO A 432 3.16 -5.84 13.87
N HIS A 433 3.19 -6.52 12.73
CA HIS A 433 2.93 -7.97 12.64
C HIS A 433 4.22 -8.81 12.74
N LEU A 434 5.39 -8.20 12.86
CA LEU A 434 6.68 -8.86 13.07
C LEU A 434 7.05 -8.88 14.55
#